data_b55b62e4840ba9b94a86331e60859757
#
_entry.id   b55b62e4840ba9b94a86331e60859757
#
_cell.length_a   1.000
_cell.length_b   1.000
_cell.length_c   1.000
_cell.angle_alpha   90.00
_cell.angle_beta   90.00
_cell.angle_gamma   90.00
#
_symmetry.space_group_name_H-M   'P 1'
#
loop_
_entity.id
_entity.type
_entity.pdbx_description
1 polymer ?
#
loop_
_entity_poly.entity_id
_entity_poly.type
_entity_poly.pdbx_seq_one_letter_code
_entity_poly.pdbx_strand_id
1 'polypeptide(L)'
;MCLYTHVMSNTSLTPELAKLTSELAAGFAQSQKVVSANARIRLFYQNPEATDLFRQVNEYGEQLRNKHMAGMAPSEEEIAKFDSLRQNVVDNDVCRGFLEARQELDELLSTVHQYLCIAIEKGAAPTDEEVAESMQQQMSGCSCGGGCHGDCEDCDSDCAHKHDGEHECCGGHGEGHECCGGHGEGHECKCGKH
;
A
#
# COMPACT_ATOMS: atom_id res chain seq x y z
N MET A 1 -6.50 21.88 -15.54
CA MET A 1 -5.65 23.08 -15.43
C MET A 1 -5.15 23.15 -13.99
N CYS A 2 -4.03 22.51 -13.68
CA CYS A 2 -3.40 22.62 -12.37
C CYS A 2 -2.25 23.60 -12.49
N LEU A 3 -2.51 24.85 -12.11
CA LEU A 3 -1.49 25.86 -11.85
C LEU A 3 -0.87 25.57 -10.48
N TYR A 4 0.11 24.66 -10.43
CA TYR A 4 1.02 24.56 -9.32
C TYR A 4 2.34 25.22 -9.73
N THR A 5 2.33 26.55 -9.82
CA THR A 5 3.55 27.35 -9.82
C THR A 5 3.95 27.60 -8.36
N HIS A 6 4.36 26.54 -7.65
CA HIS A 6 5.24 26.73 -6.52
C HIS A 6 6.64 26.39 -7.02
N VAL A 7 7.40 27.44 -7.32
CA VAL A 7 8.86 27.33 -7.50
C VAL A 7 9.40 26.94 -6.12
N MET A 8 9.36 25.66 -5.82
CA MET A 8 10.19 25.08 -4.78
C MET A 8 11.61 25.21 -5.32
N SER A 9 12.37 26.13 -4.76
CA SER A 9 13.82 26.16 -4.94
C SER A 9 14.33 24.76 -4.67
N ASN A 10 14.80 24.10 -5.73
CA ASN A 10 15.31 22.71 -5.72
C ASN A 10 16.69 22.70 -5.05
N THR A 11 16.73 23.06 -3.76
CA THR A 11 17.95 23.24 -2.98
C THR A 11 18.45 21.97 -2.30
N SER A 12 17.75 20.82 -2.50
CA SER A 12 18.11 19.57 -1.83
C SER A 12 18.98 18.62 -2.68
N LEU A 13 19.03 18.80 -4.01
CA LEU A 13 19.82 17.95 -4.90
C LEU A 13 21.11 18.65 -5.31
N THR A 14 22.24 17.91 -5.31
CA THR A 14 23.46 18.40 -5.96
C THR A 14 23.23 18.52 -7.47
N PRO A 15 24.01 19.37 -8.19
CA PRO A 15 23.86 19.52 -9.64
C PRO A 15 23.97 18.19 -10.40
N GLU A 16 24.83 17.30 -9.95
CA GLU A 16 25.02 15.96 -10.52
C GLU A 16 23.78 15.09 -10.34
N LEU A 17 23.22 15.05 -9.11
CA LEU A 17 21.98 14.31 -8.83
C LEU A 17 20.79 14.89 -9.60
N ALA A 18 20.69 16.22 -9.71
CA ALA A 18 19.64 16.86 -10.49
C ALA A 18 19.71 16.49 -11.97
N LYS A 19 20.91 16.41 -12.55
CA LYS A 19 21.13 15.96 -13.92
C LYS A 19 20.69 14.51 -14.11
N LEU A 20 21.16 13.58 -13.26
CA LEU A 20 20.81 12.16 -13.34
C LEU A 20 19.31 11.93 -13.15
N THR A 21 18.69 12.67 -12.25
CA THR A 21 17.22 12.61 -12.04
C THR A 21 16.47 13.08 -13.30
N SER A 22 16.94 14.14 -13.95
CA SER A 22 16.35 14.63 -15.20
C SER A 22 16.50 13.62 -16.35
N GLU A 23 17.65 12.98 -16.46
CA GLU A 23 17.91 11.93 -17.45
C GLU A 23 17.02 10.70 -17.21
N LEU A 24 16.88 10.28 -15.96
CA LEU A 24 15.97 9.20 -15.58
C LEU A 24 14.52 9.54 -15.92
N ALA A 25 14.06 10.75 -15.58
CA ALA A 25 12.70 11.21 -15.91
C ALA A 25 12.45 11.24 -17.42
N ALA A 26 13.45 11.67 -18.22
CA ALA A 26 13.36 11.64 -19.68
C ALA A 26 13.27 10.20 -20.21
N GLY A 27 14.05 9.27 -19.66
CA GLY A 27 13.98 7.84 -19.97
C GLY A 27 12.60 7.24 -19.68
N PHE A 28 12.03 7.58 -18.52
CA PHE A 28 10.65 7.19 -18.18
C PHE A 28 9.63 7.71 -19.19
N ALA A 29 9.69 9.00 -19.52
CA ALA A 29 8.75 9.61 -20.44
C ALA A 29 8.79 8.99 -21.86
N GLN A 30 9.94 8.45 -22.26
CA GLN A 30 10.16 7.80 -23.56
C GLN A 30 9.92 6.27 -23.52
N SER A 31 9.79 5.69 -22.33
CA SER A 31 9.54 4.26 -22.18
C SER A 31 8.20 3.86 -22.82
N GLN A 32 8.23 2.81 -23.65
CA GLN A 32 7.03 2.28 -24.31
C GLN A 32 5.95 1.86 -23.28
N LYS A 33 6.36 1.30 -22.14
CA LYS A 33 5.44 0.95 -21.05
C LYS A 33 4.72 2.19 -20.52
N VAL A 34 5.46 3.26 -20.20
CA VAL A 34 4.89 4.52 -19.69
C VAL A 34 3.98 5.19 -20.73
N VAL A 35 4.40 5.21 -21.99
CA VAL A 35 3.58 5.77 -23.09
C VAL A 35 2.27 5.00 -23.25
N SER A 36 2.33 3.67 -23.26
CA SER A 36 1.15 2.80 -23.36
C SER A 36 0.23 2.94 -22.13
N ALA A 37 0.77 2.94 -20.93
CA ALA A 37 0.00 3.12 -19.70
C ALA A 37 -0.71 4.48 -19.68
N ASN A 38 0.00 5.56 -20.04
CA ASN A 38 -0.61 6.89 -20.15
C ASN A 38 -1.71 6.98 -21.20
N ALA A 39 -1.62 6.25 -22.31
CA ALA A 39 -2.68 6.18 -23.30
C ALA A 39 -3.96 5.53 -22.73
N ARG A 40 -3.83 4.41 -22.01
CA ARG A 40 -4.96 3.73 -21.34
C ARG A 40 -5.57 4.60 -20.23
N ILE A 41 -4.76 5.30 -19.46
CA ILE A 41 -5.24 6.24 -18.44
C ILE A 41 -6.04 7.39 -19.07
N ARG A 42 -5.57 7.95 -20.19
CA ARG A 42 -6.31 9.00 -20.90
C ARG A 42 -7.63 8.48 -21.45
N LEU A 43 -7.65 7.26 -22.03
CA LEU A 43 -8.86 6.63 -22.53
C LEU A 43 -9.91 6.48 -21.43
N PHE A 44 -9.50 6.07 -20.22
CA PHE A 44 -10.38 5.99 -19.07
C PHE A 44 -11.02 7.34 -18.72
N TYR A 45 -10.23 8.42 -18.60
CA TYR A 45 -10.77 9.74 -18.28
C TYR A 45 -11.64 10.35 -19.38
N GLN A 46 -11.51 9.88 -20.62
CA GLN A 46 -12.34 10.27 -21.75
C GLN A 46 -13.62 9.44 -21.88
N ASN A 47 -13.76 8.36 -21.10
CA ASN A 47 -14.91 7.47 -21.14
C ASN A 47 -15.84 7.74 -19.93
N PRO A 48 -17.01 8.40 -20.15
CA PRO A 48 -17.94 8.72 -19.06
C PRO A 48 -18.49 7.49 -18.35
N GLU A 49 -18.75 6.39 -19.07
CA GLU A 49 -19.25 5.14 -18.49
C GLU A 49 -18.23 4.52 -17.53
N ALA A 50 -16.97 4.41 -17.96
CA ALA A 50 -15.90 3.86 -17.11
C ALA A 50 -15.67 4.70 -15.86
N THR A 51 -15.63 6.03 -16.00
CA THR A 51 -15.44 6.93 -14.85
C THR A 51 -16.62 6.90 -13.90
N ASP A 52 -17.85 6.72 -14.40
CA ASP A 52 -19.06 6.61 -13.58
C ASP A 52 -19.10 5.28 -12.80
N LEU A 53 -18.74 4.17 -13.43
CA LEU A 53 -18.59 2.87 -12.75
C LEU A 53 -17.57 2.96 -11.59
N PHE A 54 -16.44 3.57 -11.84
CA PHE A 54 -15.39 3.74 -10.83
C PHE A 54 -15.84 4.63 -9.68
N ARG A 55 -16.55 5.71 -9.98
CA ARG A 55 -17.14 6.59 -8.98
C ARG A 55 -18.15 5.85 -8.10
N GLN A 56 -19.05 5.06 -8.70
CA GLN A 56 -20.05 4.28 -7.96
C GLN A 56 -19.41 3.30 -6.97
N VAL A 57 -18.36 2.58 -7.40
CA VAL A 57 -17.62 1.66 -6.49
C VAL A 57 -16.99 2.41 -5.33
N ASN A 58 -16.34 3.55 -5.60
CA ASN A 58 -15.68 4.35 -4.57
C ASN A 58 -16.69 4.93 -3.56
N GLU A 59 -17.76 5.56 -4.05
CA GLU A 59 -18.80 6.13 -3.19
C GLU A 59 -19.47 5.07 -2.31
N TYR A 60 -19.76 3.91 -2.88
CA TYR A 60 -20.39 2.83 -2.14
C TYR A 60 -19.41 2.20 -1.13
N GLY A 61 -18.14 2.04 -1.50
CA GLY A 61 -17.09 1.58 -0.60
C GLY A 61 -16.86 2.52 0.59
N GLU A 62 -16.92 3.85 0.35
CA GLU A 62 -16.85 4.84 1.44
C GLU A 62 -18.07 4.76 2.37
N GLN A 63 -19.27 4.55 1.83
CA GLN A 63 -20.47 4.36 2.64
C GLN A 63 -20.34 3.14 3.57
N LEU A 64 -19.85 1.99 3.05
CA LEU A 64 -19.64 0.79 3.84
C LEU A 64 -18.56 1.00 4.92
N ARG A 65 -17.48 1.70 4.60
CA ARG A 65 -16.42 2.04 5.54
C ARG A 65 -16.95 2.94 6.67
N ASN A 66 -17.70 3.98 6.34
CA ASN A 66 -18.30 4.88 7.30
C ASN A 66 -19.27 4.15 8.23
N LYS A 67 -20.05 3.22 7.68
CA LYS A 67 -20.95 2.36 8.46
C LYS A 67 -20.17 1.48 9.44
N HIS A 68 -19.08 0.88 8.98
CA HIS A 68 -18.20 0.07 9.83
C HIS A 68 -17.55 0.92 10.94
N MET A 69 -17.06 2.11 10.62
CA MET A 69 -16.50 3.06 11.61
C MET A 69 -17.51 3.51 12.66
N ALA A 70 -18.81 3.50 12.33
CA ALA A 70 -19.91 3.75 13.26
C ALA A 70 -20.31 2.50 14.10
N GLY A 71 -19.54 1.41 14.03
CA GLY A 71 -19.81 0.16 14.76
C GLY A 71 -20.95 -0.68 14.18
N MET A 72 -21.39 -0.37 12.95
CA MET A 72 -22.45 -1.12 12.26
C MET A 72 -21.84 -2.05 11.20
N ALA A 73 -22.10 -3.35 11.30
CA ALA A 73 -21.69 -4.29 10.25
C ALA A 73 -22.52 -4.07 8.97
N PRO A 74 -21.88 -4.16 7.78
CA PRO A 74 -22.61 -4.19 6.51
C PRO A 74 -23.56 -5.42 6.45
N SER A 75 -24.73 -5.25 5.85
CA SER A 75 -25.62 -6.38 5.59
C SER A 75 -25.11 -7.24 4.41
N GLU A 76 -25.60 -8.49 4.30
CA GLU A 76 -25.26 -9.37 3.17
C GLU A 76 -25.68 -8.75 1.82
N GLU A 77 -26.82 -8.05 1.78
CA GLU A 77 -27.28 -7.35 0.58
C GLU A 77 -26.34 -6.21 0.17
N GLU A 78 -25.82 -5.49 1.16
CA GLU A 78 -24.85 -4.39 0.90
C GLU A 78 -23.52 -4.94 0.39
N ILE A 79 -23.05 -6.06 0.94
CA ILE A 79 -21.83 -6.75 0.48
C ILE A 79 -22.05 -7.23 -0.97
N ALA A 80 -23.15 -7.95 -1.23
CA ALA A 80 -23.46 -8.44 -2.57
C ALA A 80 -23.58 -7.32 -3.60
N LYS A 81 -24.15 -6.17 -3.22
CA LYS A 81 -24.21 -4.99 -4.08
C LYS A 81 -22.82 -4.42 -4.37
N PHE A 82 -21.96 -4.34 -3.36
CA PHE A 82 -20.59 -3.87 -3.54
C PHE A 82 -19.79 -4.77 -4.47
N ASP A 83 -19.91 -6.08 -4.30
CA ASP A 83 -19.26 -7.07 -5.15
C ASP A 83 -19.75 -6.99 -6.59
N SER A 84 -21.04 -6.79 -6.80
CA SER A 84 -21.61 -6.56 -8.13
C SER A 84 -21.05 -5.29 -8.80
N LEU A 85 -20.93 -4.19 -8.06
CA LEU A 85 -20.32 -2.96 -8.57
C LEU A 85 -18.85 -3.16 -8.92
N ARG A 86 -18.09 -3.87 -8.11
CA ARG A 86 -16.68 -4.22 -8.40
C ARG A 86 -16.57 -5.09 -9.65
N GLN A 87 -17.47 -6.07 -9.78
CA GLN A 87 -17.48 -6.94 -10.97
C GLN A 87 -17.73 -6.13 -12.25
N ASN A 88 -18.66 -5.18 -12.24
CA ASN A 88 -18.90 -4.31 -13.38
C ASN A 88 -17.65 -3.50 -13.80
N VAL A 89 -16.84 -3.07 -12.84
CA VAL A 89 -15.54 -2.41 -13.12
C VAL A 89 -14.56 -3.38 -13.77
N VAL A 90 -14.47 -4.61 -13.27
CA VAL A 90 -13.56 -5.64 -13.83
C VAL A 90 -13.99 -6.08 -15.22
N ASP A 91 -15.28 -6.17 -15.49
CA ASP A 91 -15.84 -6.57 -16.78
C ASP A 91 -15.74 -5.48 -17.85
N ASN A 92 -15.59 -4.21 -17.43
CA ASN A 92 -15.43 -3.11 -18.37
C ASN A 92 -13.96 -3.00 -18.83
N ASP A 93 -13.70 -3.18 -20.12
CA ASP A 93 -12.36 -3.20 -20.71
C ASP A 93 -11.56 -1.92 -20.47
N VAL A 94 -12.23 -0.76 -20.46
CA VAL A 94 -11.58 0.54 -20.23
C VAL A 94 -11.16 0.69 -18.78
N CYS A 95 -11.99 0.23 -17.83
CA CYS A 95 -11.66 0.21 -16.41
C CYS A 95 -10.51 -0.75 -16.14
N ARG A 96 -10.56 -1.96 -16.70
CA ARG A 96 -9.50 -2.95 -16.57
C ARG A 96 -8.16 -2.42 -17.10
N GLY A 97 -8.18 -1.84 -18.31
CA GLY A 97 -6.99 -1.24 -18.90
C GLY A 97 -6.41 -0.09 -18.07
N PHE A 98 -7.26 0.68 -17.39
CA PHE A 98 -6.82 1.72 -16.45
C PHE A 98 -6.15 1.14 -15.20
N LEU A 99 -6.74 0.09 -14.61
CA LEU A 99 -6.19 -0.57 -13.42
C LEU A 99 -4.83 -1.22 -13.74
N GLU A 100 -4.73 -1.94 -14.86
CA GLU A 100 -3.48 -2.52 -15.34
C GLU A 100 -2.41 -1.45 -15.60
N ALA A 101 -2.79 -0.34 -16.23
CA ALA A 101 -1.87 0.76 -16.50
C ALA A 101 -1.32 1.39 -15.21
N ARG A 102 -2.17 1.57 -14.20
CA ARG A 102 -1.74 2.05 -12.88
C ARG A 102 -0.79 1.08 -12.21
N GLN A 103 -1.13 -0.20 -12.20
CA GLN A 103 -0.27 -1.23 -11.62
C GLN A 103 1.10 -1.26 -12.31
N GLU A 104 1.17 -1.23 -13.65
CA GLU A 104 2.43 -1.18 -14.40
C GLU A 104 3.29 0.04 -14.04
N LEU A 105 2.68 1.21 -13.83
CA LEU A 105 3.40 2.40 -13.41
C LEU A 105 3.88 2.32 -11.97
N ASP A 106 3.04 1.79 -11.07
CA ASP A 106 3.38 1.61 -9.66
C ASP A 106 4.53 0.60 -9.49
N GLU A 107 4.53 -0.49 -10.27
CA GLU A 107 5.63 -1.47 -10.31
C GLU A 107 6.95 -0.83 -10.80
N LEU A 108 6.90 -0.02 -11.86
CA LEU A 108 8.08 0.70 -12.35
C LEU A 108 8.64 1.68 -11.30
N LEU A 109 7.78 2.44 -10.67
CA LEU A 109 8.18 3.40 -9.63
C LEU A 109 8.71 2.69 -8.38
N SER A 110 8.06 1.60 -7.98
CA SER A 110 8.50 0.77 -6.85
C SER A 110 9.91 0.20 -7.12
N THR A 111 10.16 -0.30 -8.33
CA THR A 111 11.49 -0.79 -8.72
C THR A 111 12.55 0.31 -8.59
N VAL A 112 12.31 1.51 -9.13
CA VAL A 112 13.26 2.62 -9.02
C VAL A 112 13.48 3.04 -7.57
N HIS A 113 12.39 3.10 -6.80
CA HIS A 113 12.47 3.40 -5.37
C HIS A 113 13.36 2.38 -4.64
N GLN A 114 13.23 1.10 -4.95
CA GLN A 114 14.03 0.04 -4.35
C GLN A 114 15.52 0.18 -4.67
N TYR A 115 15.87 0.51 -5.93
CA TYR A 115 17.26 0.83 -6.28
C TYR A 115 17.84 1.96 -5.41
N LEU A 116 17.04 3.00 -5.18
CA LEU A 116 17.47 4.14 -4.36
C LEU A 116 17.60 3.78 -2.88
N CYS A 117 16.67 3.02 -2.33
CA CYS A 117 16.72 2.58 -0.94
C CYS A 117 17.98 1.74 -0.66
N ILE A 118 18.23 0.71 -1.48
CA ILE A 118 19.41 -0.15 -1.31
C ILE A 118 20.71 0.65 -1.51
N ALA A 119 20.75 1.57 -2.47
CA ALA A 119 21.91 2.42 -2.68
C ALA A 119 22.23 3.30 -1.46
N ILE A 120 21.20 3.81 -0.80
CA ILE A 120 21.35 4.64 0.42
C ILE A 120 21.85 3.78 1.57
N GLU A 121 21.28 2.61 1.80
CA GLU A 121 21.65 1.70 2.88
C GLU A 121 23.06 1.14 2.71
N LYS A 122 23.39 0.72 1.49
CA LYS A 122 24.68 0.09 1.16
C LYS A 122 25.80 1.10 0.95
N GLY A 123 25.49 2.35 0.60
CA GLY A 123 26.44 3.36 0.20
C GLY A 123 27.10 3.08 -1.17
N ALA A 124 26.52 2.19 -1.99
CA ALA A 124 26.99 1.81 -3.33
C ALA A 124 25.81 1.44 -4.22
N ALA A 125 25.99 1.51 -5.54
CA ALA A 125 24.95 1.09 -6.49
C ALA A 125 24.63 -0.41 -6.31
N PRO A 126 23.34 -0.78 -6.17
CA PRO A 126 22.93 -2.18 -6.08
C PRO A 126 23.04 -2.90 -7.42
N THR A 127 23.15 -4.22 -7.38
CA THR A 127 22.99 -5.08 -8.55
C THR A 127 21.52 -5.38 -8.79
N ASP A 128 21.18 -5.81 -10.02
CA ASP A 128 19.81 -6.22 -10.36
C ASP A 128 19.34 -7.40 -9.50
N GLU A 129 20.24 -8.31 -9.10
CA GLU A 129 19.96 -9.44 -8.23
C GLU A 129 19.57 -8.98 -6.81
N GLU A 130 20.32 -8.05 -6.23
CA GLU A 130 20.01 -7.49 -4.90
C GLU A 130 18.64 -6.80 -4.88
N VAL A 131 18.28 -6.09 -5.95
CA VAL A 131 16.98 -5.46 -6.08
C VAL A 131 15.87 -6.50 -6.21
N ALA A 132 16.07 -7.53 -7.04
CA ALA A 132 15.10 -8.60 -7.22
C ALA A 132 14.86 -9.38 -5.91
N GLU A 133 15.90 -9.70 -5.17
CA GLU A 133 15.81 -10.37 -3.86
C GLU A 133 15.05 -9.51 -2.84
N SER A 134 15.35 -8.21 -2.77
CA SER A 134 14.66 -7.30 -1.87
C SER A 134 13.18 -7.13 -2.21
N MET A 135 12.83 -7.06 -3.48
CA MET A 135 11.43 -7.03 -3.92
C MET A 135 10.70 -8.34 -3.57
N GLN A 136 11.36 -9.48 -3.71
CA GLN A 136 10.79 -10.78 -3.37
C GLN A 136 10.56 -10.93 -1.86
N GLN A 137 11.47 -10.43 -1.03
CA GLN A 137 11.30 -10.40 0.42
C GLN A 137 10.12 -9.53 0.86
N GLN A 138 9.89 -8.39 0.21
CA GLN A 138 8.73 -7.55 0.48
C GLN A 138 7.40 -8.20 0.09
N MET A 139 7.39 -9.03 -0.95
CA MET A 139 6.19 -9.78 -1.37
C MET A 139 5.89 -10.99 -0.46
N SER A 140 6.92 -11.55 0.17
CA SER A 140 6.78 -12.65 1.15
C SER A 140 6.56 -12.16 2.59
N GLY A 141 6.67 -10.84 2.81
CA GLY A 141 6.35 -10.21 4.08
C GLY A 141 4.88 -10.35 4.43
N CYS A 142 4.59 -10.59 5.69
CA CYS A 142 3.29 -10.84 6.28
C CYS A 142 2.13 -10.10 5.63
N SER A 143 1.14 -10.82 5.18
CA SER A 143 -0.20 -10.32 4.83
C SER A 143 -1.02 -9.87 6.07
N CYS A 144 -0.38 -9.58 7.18
CA CYS A 144 -1.01 -8.99 8.35
C CYS A 144 -1.23 -7.50 8.08
N GLY A 145 -2.41 -7.14 7.63
CA GLY A 145 -2.83 -5.78 7.26
C GLY A 145 -2.82 -4.79 8.42
N GLY A 146 -1.65 -4.42 8.91
CA GLY A 146 -1.50 -3.42 9.96
C GLY A 146 -0.08 -3.36 10.45
N GLY A 147 0.75 -2.48 9.86
CA GLY A 147 1.88 -1.80 10.49
C GLY A 147 2.82 -2.59 11.40
N CYS A 148 3.34 -3.73 10.98
CA CYS A 148 4.47 -4.33 11.66
C CYS A 148 5.73 -3.51 11.37
N HIS A 149 6.00 -2.48 12.18
CA HIS A 149 7.28 -1.81 12.26
C HIS A 149 8.13 -2.53 13.31
N GLY A 150 8.88 -3.54 12.90
CA GLY A 150 9.79 -4.28 13.75
C GLY A 150 10.13 -5.63 13.13
N ASP A 151 11.36 -6.05 13.28
CA ASP A 151 11.90 -7.31 12.77
C ASP A 151 10.98 -8.50 13.11
N CYS A 152 10.18 -8.92 12.15
CA CYS A 152 9.40 -10.15 12.25
C CYS A 152 10.31 -11.32 11.89
N GLU A 153 11.24 -11.70 12.75
CA GLU A 153 12.08 -12.90 12.55
C GLU A 153 11.29 -14.23 12.68
N ASP A 154 10.04 -14.20 13.20
CA ASP A 154 9.23 -15.38 13.48
C ASP A 154 7.77 -15.29 12.96
N CYS A 155 7.53 -14.65 11.81
CA CYS A 155 6.24 -14.79 11.14
C CYS A 155 6.22 -16.07 10.30
N ASP A 156 6.08 -17.22 10.95
CA ASP A 156 5.60 -18.43 10.29
C ASP A 156 4.18 -18.20 9.76
N SER A 157 3.89 -18.75 8.59
CA SER A 157 2.74 -18.51 7.71
C SER A 157 1.33 -18.74 8.31
N ASP A 158 1.23 -18.90 9.61
CA ASP A 158 -0.01 -18.98 10.37
C ASP A 158 -0.01 -17.93 11.47
N CYS A 159 -0.46 -16.72 11.14
CA CYS A 159 -0.78 -15.68 12.14
C CYS A 159 -2.05 -16.05 12.95
N ALA A 160 -2.31 -17.32 13.14
CA ALA A 160 -3.19 -17.80 14.18
C ALA A 160 -2.37 -17.80 15.48
N HIS A 161 -2.48 -16.73 16.26
CA HIS A 161 -1.92 -16.68 17.59
C HIS A 161 -2.46 -17.86 18.41
N LYS A 162 -1.75 -18.98 18.37
CA LYS A 162 -1.92 -20.03 19.39
C LYS A 162 -1.23 -19.51 20.64
N HIS A 163 -1.99 -18.91 21.51
CA HIS A 163 -1.58 -18.56 22.85
C HIS A 163 -1.44 -19.83 23.70
N ASP A 164 -0.32 -20.51 23.56
CA ASP A 164 0.10 -21.54 24.49
C ASP A 164 1.40 -21.05 25.16
N GLY A 165 1.27 -20.53 26.38
CA GLY A 165 2.40 -20.28 27.29
C GLY A 165 2.80 -18.80 27.44
N GLU A 166 3.10 -18.45 28.61
CA GLU A 166 3.72 -17.27 29.26
C GLU A 166 3.94 -16.02 28.38
N HIS A 167 2.96 -15.10 28.39
CA HIS A 167 3.11 -13.78 27.78
C HIS A 167 3.99 -12.87 28.61
N GLU A 168 5.17 -12.53 28.10
CA GLU A 168 5.86 -11.32 28.52
C GLU A 168 5.18 -10.13 27.82
N CYS A 169 4.50 -9.28 28.58
CA CYS A 169 3.90 -8.04 28.06
C CYS A 169 5.01 -7.14 27.53
N CYS A 170 4.96 -6.81 26.23
CA CYS A 170 5.86 -5.87 25.60
C CYS A 170 5.86 -4.52 26.32
N GLY A 171 7.06 -4.10 26.73
CA GLY A 171 7.30 -2.92 27.55
C GLY A 171 6.83 -1.61 26.93
N GLY A 172 6.35 -0.73 27.81
CA GLY A 172 6.14 0.67 27.52
C GLY A 172 4.70 1.13 27.69
N HIS A 173 4.12 0.96 28.87
CA HIS A 173 2.85 1.56 29.22
C HIS A 173 3.06 2.69 30.22
N GLY A 174 2.78 3.95 29.78
CA GLY A 174 2.55 5.07 30.66
C GLY A 174 1.31 4.84 31.51
N GLU A 175 1.27 5.49 32.68
CA GLU A 175 0.22 5.36 33.70
C GLU A 175 -1.20 5.49 33.09
N GLY A 176 -2.02 4.46 33.26
CA GLY A 176 -3.48 4.53 33.01
C GLY A 176 -4.07 3.62 31.96
N HIS A 177 -3.35 2.64 31.43
CA HIS A 177 -3.93 1.70 30.46
C HIS A 177 -4.38 0.40 31.09
N GLU A 178 -5.68 0.07 30.90
CA GLU A 178 -6.22 -1.26 31.18
C GLU A 178 -5.54 -2.25 30.20
N CYS A 179 -4.78 -3.20 30.73
CA CYS A 179 -4.12 -4.24 29.97
C CYS A 179 -5.15 -5.10 29.23
N CYS A 180 -4.98 -5.19 27.90
CA CYS A 180 -5.51 -6.26 27.06
C CYS A 180 -7.02 -6.48 27.15
N GLY A 181 -7.79 -5.67 26.41
CA GLY A 181 -9.21 -5.95 26.19
C GLY A 181 -9.42 -7.35 25.58
N GLY A 182 -10.09 -8.24 26.29
CA GLY A 182 -10.67 -9.46 25.73
C GLY A 182 -9.92 -10.75 26.01
N HIS A 183 -9.51 -11.02 27.24
CA HIS A 183 -9.18 -12.38 27.64
C HIS A 183 -10.39 -13.06 28.26
N GLY A 184 -10.80 -14.19 27.66
CA GLY A 184 -11.81 -15.08 28.22
C GLY A 184 -11.36 -15.59 29.60
N GLU A 185 -12.34 -15.94 30.42
CA GLU A 185 -12.22 -16.34 31.82
C GLU A 185 -11.09 -17.35 32.05
N GLY A 186 -10.07 -16.97 32.83
CA GLY A 186 -9.09 -17.88 33.38
C GLY A 186 -7.61 -17.51 33.40
N HIS A 187 -7.21 -16.36 32.88
CA HIS A 187 -5.79 -15.97 32.90
C HIS A 187 -5.52 -14.84 33.92
N GLU A 188 -4.74 -15.15 34.97
CA GLU A 188 -4.20 -14.15 35.87
C GLU A 188 -2.99 -13.46 35.24
N CYS A 189 -3.16 -12.18 34.90
CA CYS A 189 -2.05 -11.34 34.42
C CYS A 189 -1.07 -11.03 35.56
N LYS A 190 0.19 -11.37 35.41
CA LYS A 190 1.26 -11.07 36.39
C LYS A 190 1.89 -9.68 36.24
N CYS A 191 1.31 -8.79 35.45
CA CYS A 191 1.78 -7.41 35.29
C CYS A 191 1.27 -6.55 36.47
N GLY A 192 2.05 -6.39 37.51
CA GLY A 192 1.67 -5.49 38.61
C GLY A 192 2.33 -5.75 39.95
N LYS A 193 3.62 -6.06 39.95
CA LYS A 193 4.45 -5.98 41.18
C LYS A 193 5.85 -5.52 40.82
N HIS A 194 6.00 -4.23 40.67
CA HIS A 194 7.26 -3.53 40.96
C HIS A 194 6.92 -2.15 41.51
#